data_9bf030419c2c0d7beda5b8f004bbe9bf
#
_entry.id   9bf030419c2c0d7beda5b8f004bbe9bf
#
_cell.length_a   1.000
_cell.length_b   1.000
_cell.length_c   1.000
_cell.angle_alpha   90.00
_cell.angle_beta   90.00
_cell.angle_gamma   90.00
#
_symmetry.space_group_name_H-M   'P 1'
#
loop_
_entity.id
_entity.type
_entity.pdbx_description
1 polymer ?
#
loop_
_entity_poly.entity_id
_entity_poly.type
_entity_poly.pdbx_seq_one_letter_code
_entity_poly.pdbx_strand_id
1 'polypeptide(L)'
;MVATLFSFCSNICVTLAKKSPPPEILIFDVDGVLVDVRLSFWLSALETMRYLTGKRVTWSELHKWKSKPGNNDDWSMVSNWATALGRSTTYEEARAAFQQFYWGKNGKAGNVRKEKLVVTPRQIERWARRFELNLFTGRTRQEFSYTFDGWPATRRFRTVITMDDVKRKKPHPDGLLKILGRRDPATALYVGDNVDDALAARDAQVPFVAILPPGTFEYRKRAARFRELGALALLTRATALNDRLD
;
A
#
# COMPACT_ATOMS: atom_id res chain seq x y z
N MET A 1 19.57 -28.98 38.84
CA MET A 1 19.96 -27.80 38.02
C MET A 1 18.93 -27.64 36.95
N VAL A 2 17.96 -26.75 37.18
CA VAL A 2 16.78 -26.56 36.32
C VAL A 2 17.06 -25.42 35.36
N ALA A 3 17.07 -25.68 34.05
CA ALA A 3 17.23 -24.67 33.02
C ALA A 3 15.88 -24.02 32.71
N THR A 4 15.74 -22.78 33.08
CA THR A 4 14.53 -21.96 32.85
C THR A 4 14.54 -21.46 31.40
N LEU A 5 13.60 -21.95 30.61
CA LEU A 5 13.29 -21.42 29.26
C LEU A 5 12.61 -20.07 29.41
N PHE A 6 13.29 -19.00 29.02
CA PHE A 6 12.68 -17.68 28.85
C PHE A 6 11.88 -17.62 27.54
N SER A 7 10.58 -17.71 27.67
CA SER A 7 9.61 -17.41 26.61
C SER A 7 9.54 -15.88 26.44
N PHE A 8 10.15 -15.34 25.38
CA PHE A 8 9.98 -13.94 24.97
C PHE A 8 8.69 -13.81 24.15
N CYS A 9 7.57 -13.71 24.82
CA CYS A 9 6.31 -13.26 24.24
C CYS A 9 6.25 -11.73 24.41
N SER A 10 6.84 -10.98 23.48
CA SER A 10 6.73 -9.51 23.45
C SER A 10 5.37 -9.11 22.87
N ASN A 11 4.31 -9.19 23.65
CA ASN A 11 3.06 -8.50 23.42
C ASN A 11 3.29 -7.00 23.64
N ILE A 12 3.69 -6.26 22.59
CA ILE A 12 3.62 -4.81 22.63
C ILE A 12 2.16 -4.43 22.39
N CYS A 13 1.41 -4.41 23.49
CA CYS A 13 0.07 -3.85 23.56
C CYS A 13 0.21 -2.31 23.53
N VAL A 14 0.22 -1.71 22.34
CA VAL A 14 -0.01 -0.26 22.21
C VAL A 14 -1.51 -0.07 22.28
N THR A 15 -2.00 0.29 23.45
CA THR A 15 -3.38 0.70 23.67
C THR A 15 -3.62 1.97 22.85
N LEU A 16 -4.57 1.97 21.94
CA LEU A 16 -5.08 3.18 21.31
C LEU A 16 -5.50 4.13 22.44
N ALA A 17 -4.86 5.27 22.52
CA ALA A 17 -5.14 6.22 23.59
C ALA A 17 -6.64 6.57 23.60
N LYS A 18 -7.28 6.51 24.75
CA LYS A 18 -8.73 6.70 25.02
C LYS A 18 -9.28 8.11 24.68
N LYS A 19 -8.82 8.79 23.63
CA LYS A 19 -9.19 10.18 23.33
C LYS A 19 -9.83 10.42 21.96
N SER A 20 -9.91 9.44 21.08
CA SER A 20 -10.59 9.64 19.79
C SER A 20 -11.86 8.81 19.73
N PRO A 21 -12.97 9.33 19.18
CA PRO A 21 -14.15 8.52 18.91
C PRO A 21 -13.78 7.35 17.98
N PRO A 22 -14.53 6.24 18.03
CA PRO A 22 -14.31 5.16 17.09
C PRO A 22 -14.48 5.68 15.65
N PRO A 23 -13.69 5.21 14.68
CA PRO A 23 -13.82 5.68 13.30
C PRO A 23 -15.19 5.32 12.73
N GLU A 24 -15.74 6.20 11.92
CA GLU A 24 -16.95 5.97 11.13
C GLU A 24 -16.59 5.56 9.71
N ILE A 25 -15.40 5.94 9.25
CA ILE A 25 -14.91 5.78 7.89
C ILE A 25 -13.61 4.98 7.90
N LEU A 26 -13.58 3.89 7.14
CA LEU A 26 -12.34 3.17 6.83
C LEU A 26 -11.91 3.47 5.40
N ILE A 27 -10.67 3.89 5.26
CA ILE A 27 -10.04 4.12 3.97
C ILE A 27 -8.89 3.11 3.86
N PHE A 28 -8.80 2.39 2.75
CA PHE A 28 -7.72 1.43 2.53
C PHE A 28 -6.89 1.84 1.31
N ASP A 29 -5.58 1.68 1.41
CA ASP A 29 -4.78 1.44 0.23
C ASP A 29 -5.10 0.05 -0.35
N VAL A 30 -4.65 -0.21 -1.56
CA VAL A 30 -4.91 -1.48 -2.26
C VAL A 30 -3.68 -2.38 -2.20
N ASP A 31 -2.54 -1.90 -2.69
CA ASP A 31 -1.34 -2.69 -2.88
C ASP A 31 -0.62 -2.94 -1.54
N GLY A 32 -0.35 -4.21 -1.22
CA GLY A 32 0.20 -4.59 0.07
C GLY A 32 -0.81 -4.60 1.24
N VAL A 33 -2.04 -4.09 1.01
CA VAL A 33 -3.12 -4.02 2.02
C VAL A 33 -4.26 -4.97 1.70
N LEU A 34 -4.85 -4.86 0.51
CA LEU A 34 -5.95 -5.71 0.03
C LEU A 34 -5.51 -6.69 -1.05
N VAL A 35 -4.42 -6.39 -1.74
CA VAL A 35 -3.85 -7.19 -2.84
C VAL A 35 -2.37 -7.47 -2.58
N ASP A 36 -1.96 -8.73 -2.72
CA ASP A 36 -0.54 -9.10 -2.79
C ASP A 36 -0.02 -8.84 -4.20
N VAL A 37 0.88 -7.86 -4.31
CA VAL A 37 1.44 -7.38 -5.57
C VAL A 37 2.90 -7.79 -5.81
N ARG A 38 3.45 -8.64 -4.95
CA ARG A 38 4.86 -9.04 -5.05
C ARG A 38 5.20 -9.68 -6.39
N LEU A 39 4.30 -10.51 -6.92
CA LEU A 39 4.49 -11.19 -8.20
C LEU A 39 3.85 -10.45 -9.38
N SER A 40 3.24 -9.29 -9.16
CA SER A 40 2.73 -8.41 -10.22
C SER A 40 3.56 -7.13 -10.34
N PHE A 41 3.23 -6.07 -9.61
CA PHE A 41 3.95 -4.78 -9.70
C PHE A 41 5.43 -4.90 -9.39
N TRP A 42 5.82 -5.55 -8.29
CA TRP A 42 7.22 -5.63 -7.89
C TRP A 42 8.06 -6.47 -8.86
N LEU A 43 7.50 -7.59 -9.33
CA LEU A 43 8.18 -8.40 -10.34
C LEU A 43 8.29 -7.63 -11.66
N SER A 44 7.24 -6.91 -12.07
CA SER A 44 7.28 -6.07 -13.27
C SER A 44 8.34 -4.97 -13.17
N ALA A 45 8.51 -4.35 -11.98
CA ALA A 45 9.58 -3.38 -11.76
C ALA A 45 10.98 -4.00 -11.95
N LEU A 46 11.23 -5.20 -11.39
CA LEU A 46 12.52 -5.89 -11.55
C LEU A 46 12.79 -6.28 -13.00
N GLU A 47 11.78 -6.78 -13.73
CA GLU A 47 11.88 -7.12 -15.14
C GLU A 47 12.12 -5.88 -16.00
N THR A 48 11.44 -4.78 -15.69
CA THR A 48 11.64 -3.48 -16.36
C THR A 48 13.05 -2.95 -16.15
N MET A 49 13.54 -3.00 -14.91
CA MET A 49 14.92 -2.59 -14.61
C MET A 49 15.96 -3.39 -15.40
N ARG A 50 15.76 -4.71 -15.47
CA ARG A 50 16.65 -5.59 -16.28
C ARG A 50 16.58 -5.21 -17.76
N TYR A 51 15.40 -4.98 -18.27
CA TYR A 51 15.18 -4.58 -19.67
C TYR A 51 15.83 -3.24 -20.01
N LEU A 52 15.62 -2.22 -19.17
CA LEU A 52 16.13 -0.87 -19.43
C LEU A 52 17.65 -0.76 -19.25
N THR A 53 18.20 -1.43 -18.24
CA THR A 53 19.62 -1.23 -17.84
C THR A 53 20.55 -2.36 -18.26
N GLY A 54 20.03 -3.51 -18.67
CA GLY A 54 20.82 -4.73 -18.88
C GLY A 54 21.41 -5.33 -17.59
N LYS A 55 21.20 -4.69 -16.43
CA LYS A 55 21.76 -5.12 -15.15
C LYS A 55 20.83 -6.06 -14.40
N ARG A 56 21.40 -7.03 -13.70
CA ARG A 56 20.64 -7.84 -12.75
C ARG A 56 20.42 -7.03 -11.48
N VAL A 57 19.15 -6.79 -11.16
CA VAL A 57 18.71 -6.13 -9.92
C VAL A 57 18.02 -7.14 -9.00
N THR A 58 18.04 -6.86 -7.70
CA THR A 58 17.58 -7.77 -6.65
C THR A 58 16.32 -7.27 -5.95
N TRP A 59 15.62 -8.16 -5.27
CA TRP A 59 14.51 -7.81 -4.38
C TRP A 59 14.93 -6.83 -3.26
N SER A 60 16.14 -7.00 -2.72
CA SER A 60 16.68 -6.09 -1.70
C SER A 60 16.82 -4.65 -2.21
N GLU A 61 17.31 -4.48 -3.44
CA GLU A 61 17.42 -3.16 -4.07
C GLU A 61 16.04 -2.57 -4.36
N LEU A 62 15.09 -3.38 -4.86
CA LEU A 62 13.70 -2.94 -5.05
C LEU A 62 13.12 -2.40 -3.74
N HIS A 63 13.26 -3.15 -2.65
CA HIS A 63 12.75 -2.70 -1.35
C HIS A 63 13.39 -1.40 -0.86
N LYS A 64 14.70 -1.22 -1.08
CA LYS A 64 15.39 0.04 -0.76
C LYS A 64 14.80 1.21 -1.56
N TRP A 65 14.48 1.00 -2.83
CA TRP A 65 13.87 2.02 -3.67
C TRP A 65 12.42 2.31 -3.26
N LYS A 66 11.61 1.28 -3.03
CA LYS A 66 10.23 1.40 -2.55
C LYS A 66 10.10 2.10 -1.19
N SER A 67 11.12 2.04 -0.34
CA SER A 67 11.09 2.68 0.97
C SER A 67 11.42 4.18 0.95
N LYS A 68 11.82 4.73 -0.20
CA LYS A 68 12.07 6.18 -0.35
C LYS A 68 10.75 6.93 -0.56
N PRO A 69 10.53 8.09 0.09
CA PRO A 69 9.36 8.92 -0.16
C PRO A 69 9.23 9.30 -1.64
N GLY A 70 8.01 9.35 -2.16
CA GLY A 70 7.72 9.67 -3.55
C GLY A 70 7.86 8.49 -4.53
N ASN A 71 8.23 7.30 -4.05
CA ASN A 71 8.39 6.10 -4.87
C ASN A 71 7.20 5.12 -4.77
N ASN A 72 6.04 5.60 -4.33
CA ASN A 72 4.81 4.81 -4.41
C ASN A 72 4.35 4.61 -5.87
N ASP A 73 4.63 5.55 -6.75
CA ASP A 73 4.47 5.42 -8.19
C ASP A 73 5.64 4.57 -8.75
N ASP A 74 5.35 3.36 -9.18
CA ASP A 74 6.36 2.41 -9.67
C ASP A 74 7.09 2.90 -10.93
N TRP A 75 6.46 3.69 -11.76
CA TRP A 75 7.08 4.23 -12.98
C TRP A 75 8.08 5.32 -12.67
N SER A 76 7.74 6.23 -11.73
CA SER A 76 8.69 7.22 -11.20
C SER A 76 9.87 6.53 -10.52
N MET A 77 9.59 5.49 -9.71
CA MET A 77 10.63 4.72 -9.05
C MET A 77 11.59 4.07 -10.05
N VAL A 78 11.06 3.40 -11.08
CA VAL A 78 11.86 2.74 -12.13
C VAL A 78 12.68 3.75 -12.91
N SER A 79 12.09 4.88 -13.30
CA SER A 79 12.80 5.96 -14.00
C SER A 79 14.00 6.47 -13.18
N ASN A 80 13.75 6.81 -11.90
CA ASN A 80 14.79 7.30 -10.99
C ASN A 80 15.87 6.25 -10.74
N TRP A 81 15.49 4.98 -10.59
CA TRP A 81 16.41 3.89 -10.34
C TRP A 81 17.28 3.59 -11.56
N ALA A 82 16.69 3.54 -12.76
CA ALA A 82 17.43 3.35 -14.00
C ALA A 82 18.45 4.48 -14.23
N THR A 83 18.02 5.72 -14.01
CA THR A 83 18.90 6.90 -14.09
C THR A 83 20.07 6.82 -13.09
N ALA A 84 19.81 6.41 -11.85
CA ALA A 84 20.85 6.20 -10.85
C ALA A 84 21.87 5.08 -11.21
N LEU A 85 21.45 4.14 -12.06
CA LEU A 85 22.33 3.09 -12.59
C LEU A 85 23.06 3.50 -13.89
N GLY A 86 22.91 4.76 -14.34
CA GLY A 86 23.58 5.32 -15.52
C GLY A 86 22.75 5.24 -16.81
N ARG A 87 21.49 4.79 -16.76
CA ARG A 87 20.56 4.79 -17.88
C ARG A 87 19.55 5.92 -17.72
N SER A 88 19.82 7.08 -18.34
CA SER A 88 18.83 8.16 -18.41
C SER A 88 17.52 7.62 -18.96
N THR A 89 16.44 7.76 -18.21
CA THR A 89 15.13 7.16 -18.52
C THR A 89 14.05 8.16 -18.13
N THR A 90 13.15 8.47 -19.04
CA THR A 90 11.98 9.32 -18.76
C THR A 90 10.90 8.51 -18.03
N TYR A 91 9.94 9.22 -17.47
CA TYR A 91 8.74 8.60 -16.85
C TYR A 91 7.96 7.78 -17.87
N GLU A 92 7.78 8.30 -19.08
CA GLU A 92 7.05 7.67 -20.18
C GLU A 92 7.74 6.40 -20.67
N GLU A 93 9.07 6.43 -20.81
CA GLU A 93 9.86 5.24 -21.16
C GLU A 93 9.74 4.16 -20.08
N ALA A 94 9.86 4.54 -18.81
CA ALA A 94 9.69 3.63 -17.68
C ALA A 94 8.30 3.02 -17.66
N ARG A 95 7.26 3.84 -17.84
CA ARG A 95 5.87 3.40 -17.92
C ARG A 95 5.65 2.42 -19.07
N ALA A 96 6.07 2.80 -20.27
CA ALA A 96 5.88 1.96 -21.48
C ALA A 96 6.57 0.59 -21.34
N ALA A 97 7.78 0.55 -20.79
CA ALA A 97 8.50 -0.68 -20.53
C ALA A 97 7.82 -1.51 -19.42
N PHE A 98 7.42 -0.89 -18.32
CA PHE A 98 6.73 -1.55 -17.20
C PHE A 98 5.42 -2.21 -17.65
N GLN A 99 4.61 -1.49 -18.43
CA GLN A 99 3.32 -1.98 -18.90
C GLN A 99 3.43 -3.25 -19.75
N GLN A 100 4.56 -3.46 -20.46
CA GLN A 100 4.79 -4.70 -21.24
C GLN A 100 4.94 -5.92 -20.33
N PHE A 101 5.53 -5.78 -19.16
CA PHE A 101 5.67 -6.86 -18.17
C PHE A 101 4.40 -7.03 -17.34
N TYR A 102 3.76 -5.92 -16.98
CA TYR A 102 2.57 -5.95 -16.14
C TYR A 102 1.36 -6.51 -16.89
N TRP A 103 1.02 -5.98 -18.07
CA TRP A 103 -0.11 -6.45 -18.87
C TRP A 103 0.22 -7.65 -19.75
N GLY A 104 1.47 -7.81 -20.12
CA GLY A 104 1.96 -8.77 -21.12
C GLY A 104 2.11 -8.15 -22.49
N LYS A 105 2.83 -8.86 -23.35
CA LYS A 105 3.13 -8.45 -24.74
C LYS A 105 3.23 -9.66 -25.66
N ASN A 106 2.81 -9.50 -26.91
CA ASN A 106 2.97 -10.51 -27.96
C ASN A 106 2.39 -11.89 -27.58
N GLY A 107 1.16 -11.91 -27.03
CA GLY A 107 0.47 -13.13 -26.61
C GLY A 107 0.98 -13.74 -25.30
N LYS A 108 2.02 -13.19 -24.68
CA LYS A 108 2.49 -13.61 -23.36
C LYS A 108 1.65 -12.94 -22.27
N ALA A 109 1.18 -13.74 -21.31
CA ALA A 109 0.42 -13.25 -20.16
C ALA A 109 1.28 -12.35 -19.27
N GLY A 110 0.74 -11.21 -18.86
CA GLY A 110 1.41 -10.30 -17.95
C GLY A 110 1.36 -10.72 -16.48
N ASN A 111 2.19 -10.06 -15.69
CA ASN A 111 2.30 -10.33 -14.26
C ASN A 111 1.03 -9.96 -13.47
N VAL A 112 0.16 -9.11 -14.02
CA VAL A 112 -1.14 -8.76 -13.42
C VAL A 112 -1.96 -9.99 -13.03
N ARG A 113 -1.87 -11.07 -13.80
CA ARG A 113 -2.56 -12.35 -13.51
C ARG A 113 -2.09 -13.04 -12.22
N LYS A 114 -0.98 -12.61 -11.65
CA LYS A 114 -0.40 -13.17 -10.42
C LYS A 114 -0.88 -12.42 -9.17
N GLU A 115 -1.69 -11.40 -9.31
CA GLU A 115 -2.28 -10.68 -8.19
C GLU A 115 -3.20 -11.59 -7.38
N LYS A 116 -3.17 -11.39 -6.07
CA LYS A 116 -4.01 -12.16 -5.14
C LYS A 116 -4.66 -11.22 -4.14
N LEU A 117 -5.99 -11.22 -4.08
CA LEU A 117 -6.71 -10.60 -2.98
C LEU A 117 -6.34 -11.29 -1.68
N VAL A 118 -5.90 -10.52 -0.68
CA VAL A 118 -5.52 -11.03 0.66
C VAL A 118 -6.64 -10.84 1.68
N VAL A 119 -7.77 -10.30 1.24
CA VAL A 119 -9.01 -10.17 2.01
C VAL A 119 -10.14 -10.89 1.29
N THR A 120 -11.10 -11.40 2.05
CA THR A 120 -12.28 -12.09 1.48
C THR A 120 -13.48 -11.15 1.36
N PRO A 121 -14.45 -11.44 0.48
CA PRO A 121 -15.71 -10.71 0.44
C PRO A 121 -16.42 -10.66 1.81
N ARG A 122 -16.39 -11.77 2.57
CA ARG A 122 -16.97 -11.83 3.93
C ARG A 122 -16.30 -10.83 4.88
N GLN A 123 -14.99 -10.62 4.76
CA GLN A 123 -14.28 -9.64 5.57
C GLN A 123 -14.69 -8.21 5.24
N ILE A 124 -14.84 -7.89 3.94
CA ILE A 124 -15.32 -6.57 3.50
C ILE A 124 -16.77 -6.36 3.97
N GLU A 125 -17.64 -7.36 3.87
CA GLU A 125 -19.01 -7.30 4.39
C GLU A 125 -19.04 -7.04 5.91
N ARG A 126 -18.15 -7.67 6.69
CA ARG A 126 -18.07 -7.43 8.14
C ARG A 126 -17.73 -5.97 8.44
N TRP A 127 -16.76 -5.38 7.74
CA TRP A 127 -16.39 -3.97 7.91
C TRP A 127 -17.51 -3.04 7.43
N ALA A 128 -18.13 -3.33 6.28
CA ALA A 128 -19.20 -2.51 5.70
C ALA A 128 -20.47 -2.42 6.56
N ARG A 129 -20.68 -3.34 7.51
CA ARG A 129 -21.80 -3.28 8.49
C ARG A 129 -21.61 -2.22 9.56
N ARG A 130 -20.38 -1.78 9.78
CA ARG A 130 -20.00 -0.88 10.87
C ARG A 130 -19.42 0.44 10.39
N PHE A 131 -18.83 0.46 9.21
CA PHE A 131 -18.05 1.57 8.70
C PHE A 131 -18.41 1.89 7.26
N GLU A 132 -18.29 3.15 6.88
CA GLU A 132 -18.24 3.54 5.48
C GLU A 132 -16.87 3.15 4.91
N LEU A 133 -16.83 2.33 3.87
CA LEU A 133 -15.59 1.86 3.26
C LEU A 133 -15.22 2.69 2.04
N ASN A 134 -13.94 3.04 1.93
CA ASN A 134 -13.39 3.81 0.82
C ASN A 134 -12.00 3.27 0.43
N LEU A 135 -11.57 3.55 -0.81
CA LEU A 135 -10.24 3.20 -1.30
C LEU A 135 -9.49 4.45 -1.77
N PHE A 136 -8.19 4.51 -1.45
CA PHE A 136 -7.25 5.47 -2.00
C PHE A 136 -5.97 4.76 -2.43
N THR A 137 -5.78 4.60 -3.74
CA THR A 137 -4.72 3.78 -4.32
C THR A 137 -3.83 4.56 -5.30
N GLY A 138 -2.57 4.12 -5.41
CA GLY A 138 -1.64 4.56 -6.45
C GLY A 138 -1.87 3.93 -7.82
N ARG A 139 -2.83 3.02 -7.97
CA ARG A 139 -3.20 2.41 -9.25
C ARG A 139 -3.87 3.42 -10.18
N THR A 140 -3.70 3.22 -11.48
CA THR A 140 -4.59 3.81 -12.48
C THR A 140 -5.99 3.22 -12.39
N ARG A 141 -6.98 3.89 -12.99
CA ARG A 141 -8.34 3.36 -13.10
C ARG A 141 -8.36 2.01 -13.82
N GLN A 142 -7.58 1.85 -14.87
CA GLN A 142 -7.48 0.62 -15.65
C GLN A 142 -6.93 -0.54 -14.78
N GLU A 143 -5.87 -0.32 -14.03
CA GLU A 143 -5.27 -1.33 -13.15
C GLU A 143 -6.22 -1.71 -12.02
N PHE A 144 -6.93 -0.75 -11.46
CA PHE A 144 -7.96 -1.00 -10.46
C PHE A 144 -9.09 -1.86 -11.03
N SER A 145 -9.68 -1.45 -12.15
CA SER A 145 -10.80 -2.13 -12.80
C SER A 145 -10.47 -3.58 -13.14
N TYR A 146 -9.27 -3.84 -13.65
CA TYR A 146 -8.86 -5.21 -13.98
C TYR A 146 -8.96 -6.16 -12.78
N THR A 147 -8.55 -5.71 -11.61
CA THR A 147 -8.51 -6.56 -10.40
C THR A 147 -9.87 -6.61 -9.69
N PHE A 148 -10.64 -5.52 -9.73
CA PHE A 148 -11.78 -5.32 -8.85
C PHE A 148 -13.15 -5.39 -9.52
N ASP A 149 -13.30 -5.16 -10.84
CA ASP A 149 -14.62 -5.12 -11.49
C ASP A 149 -15.37 -6.46 -11.41
N GLY A 150 -14.65 -7.57 -11.44
CA GLY A 150 -15.21 -8.91 -11.24
C GLY A 150 -15.39 -9.34 -9.79
N TRP A 151 -14.93 -8.53 -8.82
CA TRP A 151 -14.97 -8.89 -7.41
C TRP A 151 -16.25 -8.36 -6.73
N PRO A 152 -17.18 -9.23 -6.25
CA PRO A 152 -18.49 -8.78 -5.76
C PRO A 152 -18.44 -7.78 -4.59
N ALA A 153 -17.35 -7.81 -3.79
CA ALA A 153 -17.19 -6.92 -2.65
C ALA A 153 -16.84 -5.48 -3.04
N THR A 154 -16.43 -5.22 -4.28
CA THR A 154 -16.07 -3.87 -4.77
C THR A 154 -17.19 -2.87 -4.57
N ARG A 155 -18.44 -3.28 -4.75
CA ARG A 155 -19.63 -2.45 -4.55
C ARG A 155 -19.84 -1.94 -3.11
N ARG A 156 -19.09 -2.46 -2.15
CA ARG A 156 -19.13 -2.01 -0.74
C ARG A 156 -18.29 -0.77 -0.48
N PHE A 157 -17.41 -0.43 -1.39
CA PHE A 157 -16.64 0.81 -1.29
C PHE A 157 -17.44 1.97 -1.87
N ARG A 158 -17.74 2.96 -1.02
CA ARG A 158 -18.51 4.15 -1.39
C ARG A 158 -17.77 5.02 -2.39
N THR A 159 -16.46 5.20 -2.15
CA THR A 159 -15.60 6.01 -2.99
C THR A 159 -14.30 5.26 -3.29
N VAL A 160 -13.91 5.28 -4.55
CA VAL A 160 -12.62 4.76 -5.01
C VAL A 160 -11.86 5.90 -5.68
N ILE A 161 -10.77 6.31 -5.05
CA ILE A 161 -9.84 7.32 -5.58
C ILE A 161 -8.58 6.61 -6.08
N THR A 162 -8.34 6.70 -7.37
CA THR A 162 -7.13 6.23 -8.04
C THR A 162 -6.15 7.38 -8.27
N MET A 163 -4.95 7.08 -8.78
CA MET A 163 -4.01 8.13 -9.16
C MET A 163 -4.53 9.05 -10.27
N ASP A 164 -5.49 8.58 -11.08
CA ASP A 164 -6.09 9.36 -12.17
C ASP A 164 -7.13 10.38 -11.69
N ASP A 165 -7.61 10.23 -10.44
CA ASP A 165 -8.65 11.07 -9.85
C ASP A 165 -8.10 12.27 -9.08
N VAL A 166 -6.78 12.41 -8.96
CA VAL A 166 -6.11 13.44 -8.14
C VAL A 166 -5.10 14.22 -8.95
N LYS A 167 -4.91 15.48 -8.61
CA LYS A 167 -3.85 16.31 -9.24
C LYS A 167 -2.47 15.92 -8.72
N ARG A 168 -2.36 15.67 -7.44
CA ARG A 168 -1.12 15.28 -6.76
C ARG A 168 -1.29 13.91 -6.13
N LYS A 169 -0.51 12.97 -6.63
CA LYS A 169 -0.49 11.58 -6.15
C LYS A 169 0.09 11.52 -4.73
N LYS A 170 -0.07 10.37 -4.04
CA LYS A 170 0.68 10.09 -2.81
C LYS A 170 2.17 10.40 -3.03
N PRO A 171 2.83 11.05 -2.09
CA PRO A 171 2.45 11.28 -0.68
C PRO A 171 1.52 12.47 -0.38
N HIS A 172 1.00 13.16 -1.39
CA HIS A 172 0.06 14.26 -1.16
C HIS A 172 -1.30 13.77 -0.64
N PRO A 173 -1.99 14.56 0.22
CA PRO A 173 -3.23 14.14 0.87
C PRO A 173 -4.48 14.26 -0.01
N ASP A 174 -4.36 14.70 -1.28
CA ASP A 174 -5.47 15.08 -2.15
C ASP A 174 -6.59 14.02 -2.21
N GLY A 175 -6.23 12.73 -2.26
CA GLY A 175 -7.22 11.65 -2.31
C GLY A 175 -7.96 11.46 -0.99
N LEU A 176 -7.28 11.57 0.14
CA LEU A 176 -7.91 11.51 1.47
C LEU A 176 -8.85 12.70 1.68
N LEU A 177 -8.41 13.90 1.34
CA LEU A 177 -9.23 15.11 1.43
C LEU A 177 -10.47 15.02 0.53
N LYS A 178 -10.33 14.44 -0.66
CA LYS A 178 -11.46 14.20 -1.57
C LYS A 178 -12.48 13.21 -1.00
N ILE A 179 -12.02 12.14 -0.33
CA ILE A 179 -12.89 11.17 0.35
C ILE A 179 -13.60 11.83 1.53
N LEU A 180 -12.88 12.60 2.33
CA LEU A 180 -13.44 13.25 3.54
C LEU A 180 -14.45 14.34 3.18
N GLY A 181 -14.19 15.13 2.15
CA GLY A 181 -14.99 16.33 1.86
C GLY A 181 -14.91 17.33 3.01
N ARG A 182 -16.03 17.54 3.71
CA ARG A 182 -16.13 18.45 4.88
C ARG A 182 -16.13 17.71 6.23
N ARG A 183 -15.96 16.39 6.23
CA ARG A 183 -16.00 15.58 7.46
C ARG A 183 -14.72 15.77 8.26
N ASP A 184 -14.83 15.63 9.58
CA ASP A 184 -13.69 15.69 10.49
C ASP A 184 -12.73 14.52 10.17
N PRO A 185 -11.45 14.79 9.87
CA PRO A 185 -10.45 13.75 9.64
C PRO A 185 -10.32 12.73 10.78
N ALA A 186 -10.61 13.14 12.02
CA ALA A 186 -10.58 12.26 13.19
C ALA A 186 -11.63 11.14 13.15
N THR A 187 -12.68 11.27 12.33
CA THR A 187 -13.72 10.23 12.15
C THR A 187 -13.30 9.15 11.15
N ALA A 188 -12.17 9.32 10.47
CA ALA A 188 -11.65 8.35 9.52
C ALA A 188 -10.42 7.61 10.07
N LEU A 189 -10.17 6.42 9.53
CA LEU A 189 -8.95 5.66 9.73
C LEU A 189 -8.41 5.22 8.36
N TYR A 190 -7.18 5.62 8.05
CA TYR A 190 -6.51 5.18 6.83
C TYR A 190 -5.57 4.02 7.12
N VAL A 191 -5.63 2.98 6.28
CA VAL A 191 -4.84 1.76 6.38
C VAL A 191 -3.97 1.64 5.12
N GLY A 192 -2.65 1.67 5.29
CA GLY A 192 -1.68 1.62 4.18
C GLY A 192 -0.44 0.81 4.54
N ASP A 193 0.43 0.55 3.59
CA ASP A 193 1.67 -0.21 3.79
C ASP A 193 2.95 0.57 3.43
N ASN A 194 2.79 1.77 2.85
CA ASN A 194 3.90 2.57 2.35
C ASN A 194 4.12 3.84 3.18
N VAL A 195 5.35 4.36 3.14
CA VAL A 195 5.70 5.66 3.75
C VAL A 195 4.87 6.79 3.15
N ASP A 196 4.57 6.73 1.86
CA ASP A 196 3.76 7.73 1.17
C ASP A 196 2.30 7.74 1.66
N ASP A 197 1.76 6.59 2.13
CA ASP A 197 0.46 6.53 2.79
C ASP A 197 0.47 7.27 4.12
N ALA A 198 1.51 7.00 4.92
CA ALA A 198 1.66 7.65 6.22
C ALA A 198 1.86 9.17 6.10
N LEU A 199 2.59 9.62 5.08
CA LEU A 199 2.77 11.04 4.78
C LEU A 199 1.43 11.68 4.35
N ALA A 200 0.70 11.04 3.44
CA ALA A 200 -0.63 11.52 3.01
C ALA A 200 -1.61 11.58 4.18
N ALA A 201 -1.61 10.58 5.06
CA ALA A 201 -2.44 10.55 6.26
C ALA A 201 -2.11 11.69 7.22
N ARG A 202 -0.81 11.88 7.52
CA ARG A 202 -0.33 12.97 8.38
C ARG A 202 -0.77 14.34 7.84
N ASP A 203 -0.56 14.57 6.55
CA ASP A 203 -0.84 15.86 5.92
C ASP A 203 -2.35 16.11 5.75
N ALA A 204 -3.17 15.04 5.70
CA ALA A 204 -4.64 15.10 5.78
C ALA A 204 -5.17 15.12 7.22
N GLN A 205 -4.31 14.98 8.23
CA GLN A 205 -4.67 14.83 9.65
C GLN A 205 -5.58 13.60 9.92
N VAL A 206 -5.49 12.57 9.09
CA VAL A 206 -6.25 11.32 9.23
C VAL A 206 -5.46 10.32 10.09
N PRO A 207 -6.06 9.75 11.14
CA PRO A 207 -5.50 8.63 11.87
C PRO A 207 -5.02 7.50 10.93
N PHE A 208 -3.82 6.97 11.18
CA PHE A 208 -3.18 6.01 10.28
C PHE A 208 -2.77 4.71 10.98
N VAL A 209 -3.01 3.61 10.31
CA VAL A 209 -2.53 2.27 10.69
C VAL A 209 -1.67 1.71 9.56
N ALA A 210 -0.47 1.26 9.90
CA ALA A 210 0.44 0.67 8.93
C ALA A 210 0.31 -0.85 8.87
N ILE A 211 0.28 -1.40 7.66
CA ILE A 211 0.47 -2.83 7.42
C ILE A 211 1.96 -3.10 7.22
N LEU A 212 2.53 -3.85 8.14
CA LEU A 212 3.96 -4.19 8.12
C LEU A 212 4.15 -5.64 8.58
N PRO A 213 4.11 -6.62 7.65
CA PRO A 213 4.31 -8.03 7.98
C PRO A 213 5.70 -8.28 8.58
N PRO A 214 5.84 -9.20 9.56
CA PRO A 214 7.13 -9.69 10.00
C PRO A 214 7.94 -10.25 8.83
N GLY A 215 9.27 -10.02 8.84
CA GLY A 215 10.14 -10.43 7.74
C GLY A 215 10.19 -9.45 6.57
N THR A 216 9.42 -8.35 6.61
CA THR A 216 9.59 -7.25 5.65
C THR A 216 11.04 -6.73 5.69
N PHE A 217 11.61 -6.48 4.51
CA PHE A 217 12.96 -5.91 4.41
C PHE A 217 13.09 -4.63 5.26
N GLU A 218 14.18 -4.53 6.02
CA GLU A 218 14.41 -3.43 6.98
C GLU A 218 13.24 -3.19 7.97
N TYR A 219 12.58 -4.24 8.43
CA TYR A 219 11.39 -4.17 9.29
C TYR A 219 11.53 -3.16 10.44
N ARG A 220 12.63 -3.21 11.19
CA ARG A 220 12.85 -2.31 12.35
C ARG A 220 12.91 -0.85 11.92
N LYS A 221 13.60 -0.54 10.82
CA LYS A 221 13.73 0.81 10.28
C LYS A 221 12.38 1.33 9.77
N ARG A 222 11.65 0.51 9.02
CA ARG A 222 10.31 0.87 8.54
C ARG A 222 9.32 1.04 9.70
N ALA A 223 9.37 0.17 10.70
CA ALA A 223 8.55 0.28 11.90
C ALA A 223 8.84 1.58 12.68
N ALA A 224 10.10 1.95 12.85
CA ALA A 224 10.47 3.23 13.46
C ALA A 224 9.92 4.40 12.64
N ARG A 225 10.10 4.36 11.32
CA ARG A 225 9.61 5.43 10.43
C ARG A 225 8.09 5.61 10.48
N PHE A 226 7.32 4.52 10.50
CA PHE A 226 5.86 4.61 10.65
C PHE A 226 5.45 5.24 11.98
N ARG A 227 6.14 4.89 13.08
CA ARG A 227 5.88 5.50 14.41
C ARG A 227 6.23 6.99 14.43
N GLU A 228 7.35 7.40 13.84
CA GLU A 228 7.73 8.81 13.67
C GLU A 228 6.68 9.59 12.88
N LEU A 229 6.03 8.96 11.91
CA LEU A 229 4.97 9.55 11.10
C LEU A 229 3.59 9.48 11.78
N GLY A 230 3.51 9.00 13.03
CA GLY A 230 2.28 9.00 13.82
C GLY A 230 1.38 7.79 13.60
N ALA A 231 1.89 6.68 13.06
CA ALA A 231 1.09 5.47 12.93
C ALA A 231 0.60 4.99 14.30
N LEU A 232 -0.72 4.83 14.44
CA LEU A 232 -1.39 4.39 15.67
C LEU A 232 -1.08 2.93 16.01
N ALA A 233 -0.89 2.11 14.97
CA ALA A 233 -0.55 0.70 15.11
C ALA A 233 0.23 0.20 13.89
N LEU A 234 1.00 -0.88 14.10
CA LEU A 234 1.61 -1.67 13.05
C LEU A 234 0.94 -3.05 13.06
N LEU A 235 0.25 -3.39 11.98
CA LEU A 235 -0.46 -4.65 11.84
C LEU A 235 0.26 -5.55 10.83
N THR A 236 0.15 -6.85 11.00
CA THR A 236 0.75 -7.81 10.08
C THR A 236 -0.04 -7.99 8.79
N ARG A 237 -1.33 -7.66 8.82
CA ARG A 237 -2.27 -7.78 7.70
C ARG A 237 -3.53 -6.95 7.99
N ALA A 238 -4.26 -6.54 6.96
CA ALA A 238 -5.48 -5.73 7.10
C ALA A 238 -6.56 -6.42 7.96
N THR A 239 -6.68 -7.76 7.90
CA THR A 239 -7.66 -8.49 8.72
C THR A 239 -7.39 -8.45 10.22
N ALA A 240 -6.17 -8.13 10.66
CA ALA A 240 -5.85 -7.91 12.08
C ALA A 240 -6.45 -6.58 12.62
N LEU A 241 -7.04 -5.77 11.74
CA LEU A 241 -7.77 -4.57 12.14
C LEU A 241 -8.99 -4.88 13.02
N ASN A 242 -9.62 -6.06 12.83
CA ASN A 242 -10.76 -6.48 13.66
C ASN A 242 -10.45 -6.47 15.15
N ASP A 243 -9.27 -6.98 15.52
CA ASP A 243 -8.83 -7.09 16.93
C ASP A 243 -8.58 -5.72 17.59
N ARG A 244 -8.70 -4.65 16.82
CA ARG A 244 -8.49 -3.26 17.26
C ARG A 244 -9.75 -2.40 17.22
N LEU A 245 -10.73 -2.82 16.43
CA LEU A 245 -11.99 -2.09 16.25
C LEU A 245 -13.15 -2.70 17.06
N ASP A 246 -12.98 -3.92 17.57
CA ASP A 246 -13.89 -4.58 18.51
C ASP A 246 -13.52 -4.16 19.95
#